data_903ecd8e60dbd79ff47afd0075736884
#
_entry.id   903ecd8e60dbd79ff47afd0075736884
#
_cell.length_a   1.000
_cell.length_b   1.000
_cell.length_c   1.000
_cell.angle_alpha   90.00
_cell.angle_beta   90.00
_cell.angle_gamma   90.00
#
_symmetry.space_group_name_H-M   'P 1'
#
loop_
_entity.id
_entity.type
_entity.pdbx_description
1 polymer ?
#
loop_
_entity_poly.entity_id
_entity_poly.type
_entity_poly.pdbx_seq_one_letter_code
_entity_poly.pdbx_strand_id
1 'polypeptide(L)'
;MPKQDDTGSRGNINIDPDIKKACGITDAEAYFAFDSANIREADKVVLKKLAVCFSTGPLAGRQMRLVGHADPRGDEEYNRVLGQRRADNVKSAIATQGLDSSKMVTTSRGEDDATGTEETSWSRDRRVDIMLGS
;
A
#
# COMPACT_ATOMS: atom_id res chain seq x y z
N MET A 1 -6.63 -10.84 23.48
CA MET A 1 -6.79 -10.89 22.02
C MET A 1 -5.43 -10.70 21.36
N PRO A 2 -5.09 -11.56 20.41
CA PRO A 2 -3.85 -11.35 19.66
C PRO A 2 -3.93 -10.05 18.88
N LYS A 3 -2.82 -9.33 18.83
CA LYS A 3 -2.70 -8.10 18.07
C LYS A 3 -1.85 -8.36 16.83
N GLN A 4 -2.15 -7.64 15.76
CA GLN A 4 -1.26 -7.61 14.60
C GLN A 4 -0.07 -6.68 14.90
N ASP A 5 0.96 -6.72 14.04
CA ASP A 5 2.12 -5.85 14.15
C ASP A 5 1.67 -4.38 14.14
N ASP A 6 2.00 -3.63 15.19
CA ASP A 6 1.53 -2.25 15.39
C ASP A 6 2.44 -1.18 14.78
N THR A 7 3.57 -1.55 14.20
CA THR A 7 4.46 -0.59 13.56
C THR A 7 3.94 -0.12 12.22
N GLY A 8 3.09 -0.92 11.58
CA GLY A 8 2.64 -0.65 10.21
C GLY A 8 3.73 -0.85 9.17
N SER A 9 4.87 -1.43 9.56
CA SER A 9 5.98 -1.62 8.63
C SER A 9 5.75 -2.76 7.65
N ARG A 10 4.93 -3.73 8.01
CA ARG A 10 4.68 -4.94 7.22
C ARG A 10 3.26 -5.03 6.73
N GLY A 11 3.10 -5.53 5.51
CA GLY A 11 1.81 -5.77 4.90
C GLY A 11 2.02 -6.14 3.46
N ASN A 12 0.96 -6.13 2.68
CA ASN A 12 1.03 -6.39 1.26
C ASN A 12 0.72 -5.11 0.50
N ILE A 13 1.36 -4.92 -0.65
CA ILE A 13 1.00 -3.86 -1.58
C ILE A 13 0.15 -4.49 -2.67
N ASN A 14 -0.99 -3.88 -2.97
CA ASN A 14 -1.90 -4.30 -4.02
C ASN A 14 -2.13 -3.11 -4.96
N ILE A 15 -1.74 -3.27 -6.22
CA ILE A 15 -1.80 -2.19 -7.21
C ILE A 15 -3.02 -2.40 -8.11
N ASP A 16 -3.84 -1.33 -8.23
CA ASP A 16 -5.02 -1.29 -9.06
C ASP A 16 -4.68 -1.70 -10.51
N PRO A 17 -5.55 -2.50 -11.17
CA PRO A 17 -5.35 -2.90 -12.56
C PRO A 17 -5.14 -1.73 -13.54
N ASP A 18 -5.81 -0.60 -13.35
CA ASP A 18 -5.65 0.56 -14.23
C ASP A 18 -4.25 1.16 -14.12
N ILE A 19 -3.70 1.22 -12.91
CA ILE A 19 -2.34 1.69 -12.68
C ILE A 19 -1.34 0.68 -13.25
N LYS A 20 -1.56 -0.59 -13.00
CA LYS A 20 -0.73 -1.67 -13.53
C LYS A 20 -0.58 -1.56 -15.04
N LYS A 21 -1.69 -1.39 -15.73
CA LYS A 21 -1.72 -1.28 -17.18
C LYS A 21 -1.01 -0.03 -17.68
N ALA A 22 -1.29 1.12 -17.08
CA ALA A 22 -0.72 2.40 -17.49
C ALA A 22 0.78 2.48 -17.20
N CYS A 23 1.23 1.90 -16.10
CA CYS A 23 2.62 2.02 -15.63
C CYS A 23 3.52 0.86 -16.08
N GLY A 24 2.99 -0.10 -16.82
CA GLY A 24 3.78 -1.25 -17.29
C GLY A 24 4.21 -2.17 -16.16
N ILE A 25 3.33 -2.38 -15.19
CA ILE A 25 3.58 -3.25 -14.05
C ILE A 25 2.99 -4.63 -14.33
N THR A 26 3.78 -5.69 -14.10
CA THR A 26 3.34 -7.06 -14.34
C THR A 26 2.39 -7.53 -13.23
N ASP A 27 1.67 -8.63 -13.47
CA ASP A 27 0.79 -9.22 -12.46
C ASP A 27 1.56 -9.59 -11.19
N ALA A 28 2.76 -10.14 -11.34
CA ALA A 28 3.61 -10.51 -10.20
C ALA A 28 4.07 -9.28 -9.41
N GLU A 29 4.27 -8.15 -10.09
CA GLU A 29 4.68 -6.89 -9.45
C GLU A 29 3.50 -6.15 -8.83
N ALA A 30 2.26 -6.48 -9.20
CA ALA A 30 1.08 -5.76 -8.75
C ALA A 30 0.60 -6.17 -7.36
N TYR A 31 1.07 -7.30 -6.85
CA TYR A 31 0.73 -7.77 -5.50
C TYR A 31 1.95 -8.45 -4.88
N PHE A 32 2.46 -7.91 -3.79
CA PHE A 32 3.67 -8.44 -3.15
C PHE A 32 3.71 -8.09 -1.68
N ALA A 33 4.42 -8.94 -0.91
CA ALA A 33 4.69 -8.67 0.50
C ALA A 33 5.70 -7.53 0.63
N PHE A 34 5.43 -6.59 1.53
CA PHE A 34 6.23 -5.39 1.69
C PHE A 34 6.60 -5.19 3.15
N ASP A 35 7.86 -4.85 3.40
CA ASP A 35 8.36 -4.48 4.72
C ASP A 35 9.13 -3.17 4.58
N SER A 36 8.55 -2.07 5.10
CA SER A 36 9.14 -0.74 4.97
C SER A 36 10.48 -0.61 5.71
N ALA A 37 10.72 -1.45 6.71
CA ALA A 37 11.99 -1.47 7.43
C ALA A 37 13.08 -2.21 6.68
N ASN A 38 12.72 -3.05 5.70
CA ASN A 38 13.63 -3.92 4.97
C ASN A 38 13.16 -4.09 3.53
N ILE A 39 13.25 -3.02 2.73
CA ILE A 39 12.74 -3.03 1.35
C ILE A 39 13.70 -3.81 0.45
N ARG A 40 13.18 -4.84 -0.22
CA ARG A 40 13.96 -5.66 -1.16
C ARG A 40 14.22 -4.89 -2.46
N GLU A 41 15.30 -5.23 -3.13
CA GLU A 41 15.66 -4.60 -4.41
C GLU A 41 14.55 -4.76 -5.46
N ALA A 42 13.93 -5.94 -5.53
CA ALA A 42 12.82 -6.19 -6.45
C ALA A 42 11.64 -5.24 -6.18
N ASP A 43 11.37 -4.94 -4.91
CA ASP A 43 10.29 -4.04 -4.53
C ASP A 43 10.62 -2.59 -4.85
N LYS A 44 11.89 -2.20 -4.71
CA LYS A 44 12.33 -0.86 -5.11
C LYS A 44 12.11 -0.60 -6.59
N VAL A 45 12.28 -1.62 -7.43
CA VAL A 45 12.01 -1.51 -8.87
C VAL A 45 10.56 -1.15 -9.13
N VAL A 46 9.63 -1.83 -8.45
CA VAL A 46 8.19 -1.56 -8.59
C VAL A 46 7.85 -0.16 -8.09
N LEU A 47 8.36 0.22 -6.91
CA LEU A 47 8.13 1.54 -6.35
C LEU A 47 8.67 2.63 -7.27
N LYS A 48 9.82 2.41 -7.91
CA LYS A 48 10.38 3.35 -8.88
C LYS A 48 9.51 3.47 -10.13
N LYS A 49 8.96 2.36 -10.62
CA LYS A 49 8.02 2.39 -11.75
C LYS A 49 6.81 3.26 -11.44
N LEU A 50 6.26 3.11 -10.22
CA LEU A 50 5.14 3.93 -9.77
C LEU A 50 5.52 5.41 -9.69
N ALA A 51 6.68 5.71 -9.12
CA ALA A 51 7.15 7.09 -8.98
C ALA A 51 7.33 7.77 -10.33
N VAL A 52 7.96 7.10 -11.29
CA VAL A 52 8.16 7.63 -12.64
C VAL A 52 6.83 7.81 -13.36
N CYS A 53 5.94 6.82 -13.28
CA CYS A 53 4.66 6.84 -13.95
C CYS A 53 3.79 8.03 -13.54
N PHE A 54 3.78 8.36 -12.25
CA PHE A 54 2.98 9.47 -11.71
C PHE A 54 3.70 10.81 -11.74
N SER A 55 5.02 10.84 -11.94
CA SER A 55 5.76 12.11 -12.01
C SER A 55 5.90 12.61 -13.45
N THR A 56 6.38 11.77 -14.37
CA THR A 56 6.66 12.14 -15.76
C THR A 56 6.07 11.18 -16.79
N GLY A 57 5.50 10.07 -16.34
CA GLY A 57 4.97 9.02 -17.21
C GLY A 57 3.49 9.19 -17.55
N PRO A 58 2.83 8.10 -17.96
CA PRO A 58 1.44 8.15 -18.43
C PRO A 58 0.42 8.69 -17.43
N LEU A 59 0.70 8.61 -16.12
CA LEU A 59 -0.20 9.11 -15.08
C LEU A 59 0.27 10.43 -14.46
N ALA A 60 1.17 11.14 -15.14
CA ALA A 60 1.59 12.48 -14.70
C ALA A 60 0.36 13.40 -14.60
N GLY A 61 0.29 14.15 -13.51
CA GLY A 61 -0.85 15.02 -13.25
C GLY A 61 -2.01 14.34 -12.52
N ARG A 62 -1.98 13.00 -12.36
CA ARG A 62 -2.98 12.27 -11.58
C ARG A 62 -2.51 12.10 -10.15
N GLN A 63 -3.44 12.02 -9.23
CA GLN A 63 -3.10 11.71 -7.85
C GLN A 63 -3.13 10.20 -7.62
N MET A 64 -2.24 9.74 -6.75
CA MET A 64 -2.22 8.37 -6.26
C MET A 64 -2.92 8.33 -4.91
N ARG A 65 -3.84 7.39 -4.72
CA ARG A 65 -4.50 7.17 -3.45
C ARG A 65 -4.01 5.87 -2.84
N LEU A 66 -3.55 5.93 -1.59
CA LEU A 66 -3.08 4.76 -0.85
C LEU A 66 -4.04 4.50 0.29
N VAL A 67 -4.67 3.34 0.26
CA VAL A 67 -5.68 2.96 1.25
C VAL A 67 -5.13 1.84 2.11
N GLY A 68 -4.89 2.13 3.39
CA GLY A 68 -4.35 1.17 4.34
C GLY A 68 -5.43 0.33 4.98
N HIS A 69 -5.12 -0.94 5.19
CA HIS A 69 -6.04 -1.92 5.76
C HIS A 69 -5.38 -2.72 6.88
N ALA A 70 -6.19 -3.24 7.78
CA ALA A 70 -5.80 -4.11 8.87
C ALA A 70 -6.65 -5.37 8.86
N ASP A 71 -6.15 -6.44 9.49
CA ASP A 71 -6.99 -7.61 9.71
C ASP A 71 -7.93 -7.35 10.91
N PRO A 72 -8.96 -8.19 11.15
CA PRO A 72 -10.00 -7.86 12.13
C PRO A 72 -9.60 -8.12 13.58
N ARG A 73 -8.38 -8.56 13.87
CA ARG A 73 -7.95 -8.82 15.24
C ARG A 73 -7.71 -7.54 16.00
N GLY A 74 -8.22 -7.47 17.23
CA GLY A 74 -8.01 -6.34 18.10
C GLY A 74 -9.10 -5.30 18.00
N ASP A 75 -8.79 -4.11 18.48
CA ASP A 75 -9.73 -3.00 18.57
C ASP A 75 -9.89 -2.29 17.23
N GLU A 76 -11.13 -1.95 16.87
CA GLU A 76 -11.46 -1.27 15.62
C GLU A 76 -10.72 0.06 15.46
N GLU A 77 -10.70 0.88 16.51
CA GLU A 77 -10.02 2.18 16.49
C GLU A 77 -8.51 2.01 16.29
N TYR A 78 -7.93 1.05 16.99
CA TYR A 78 -6.52 0.69 16.85
C TYR A 78 -6.20 0.28 15.41
N ASN A 79 -7.07 -0.53 14.81
CA ASN A 79 -6.87 -1.02 13.45
C ASN A 79 -6.99 0.10 12.41
N ARG A 80 -7.80 1.12 12.68
CA ARG A 80 -7.87 2.30 11.81
C ARG A 80 -6.55 3.06 11.80
N VAL A 81 -5.95 3.23 12.97
CA VAL A 81 -4.63 3.87 13.08
C VAL A 81 -3.55 3.01 12.42
N LEU A 82 -3.62 1.70 12.59
CA LEU A 82 -2.66 0.78 11.99
C LEU A 82 -2.72 0.80 10.45
N GLY A 83 -3.93 0.83 9.90
CA GLY A 83 -4.11 0.98 8.45
C GLY A 83 -3.48 2.28 7.94
N GLN A 84 -3.66 3.38 8.68
CA GLN A 84 -3.05 4.66 8.33
C GLN A 84 -1.52 4.58 8.34
N ARG A 85 -0.95 3.93 9.34
CA ARG A 85 0.51 3.74 9.41
C ARG A 85 1.04 2.94 8.23
N ARG A 86 0.32 1.89 7.82
CA ARG A 86 0.70 1.11 6.65
C ARG A 86 0.70 1.95 5.39
N ALA A 87 -0.35 2.74 5.17
CA ALA A 87 -0.44 3.62 4.02
C ALA A 87 0.68 4.68 4.03
N ASP A 88 0.93 5.29 5.18
CA ASP A 88 1.97 6.31 5.32
C ASP A 88 3.37 5.74 5.08
N ASN A 89 3.64 4.53 5.52
CA ASN A 89 4.91 3.87 5.29
C ASN A 89 5.14 3.58 3.81
N VAL A 90 4.11 3.15 3.09
CA VAL A 90 4.20 2.92 1.65
C VAL A 90 4.40 4.25 0.92
N LYS A 91 3.68 5.29 1.30
CA LYS A 91 3.85 6.63 0.74
C LYS A 91 5.30 7.11 0.88
N SER A 92 5.88 6.95 2.07
CA SER A 92 7.27 7.33 2.31
C SER A 92 8.24 6.56 1.41
N ALA A 93 8.00 5.27 1.22
CA ALA A 93 8.84 4.44 0.35
C ALA A 93 8.77 4.89 -1.11
N ILE A 94 7.58 5.25 -1.60
CA ILE A 94 7.42 5.75 -2.96
C ILE A 94 8.06 7.14 -3.11
N ALA A 95 7.90 8.00 -2.11
CA ALA A 95 8.53 9.33 -2.10
C ALA A 95 10.05 9.23 -2.19
N THR A 96 10.63 8.26 -1.52
CA THR A 96 12.08 8.00 -1.58
C THR A 96 12.54 7.65 -3.00
N GLN A 97 11.64 7.08 -3.82
CA GLN A 97 11.93 6.76 -5.22
C GLN A 97 11.70 7.94 -6.17
N GLY A 98 11.28 9.09 -5.66
CA GLY A 98 11.25 10.32 -6.44
C GLY A 98 9.87 10.92 -6.71
N LEU A 99 8.80 10.38 -6.16
CA LEU A 99 7.48 10.98 -6.33
C LEU A 99 7.21 12.00 -5.22
N ASP A 100 6.82 13.21 -5.62
CA ASP A 100 6.47 14.28 -4.69
C ASP A 100 5.30 13.83 -3.79
N SER A 101 5.43 14.07 -2.49
CA SER A 101 4.41 13.68 -1.50
C SER A 101 3.05 14.32 -1.77
N SER A 102 3.02 15.50 -2.39
CA SER A 102 1.75 16.17 -2.73
C SER A 102 0.91 15.41 -3.74
N LYS A 103 1.51 14.45 -4.45
CA LYS A 103 0.81 13.61 -5.42
C LYS A 103 0.22 12.34 -4.82
N MET A 104 0.41 12.14 -3.52
CA MET A 104 -0.04 10.93 -2.83
C MET A 104 -0.94 11.29 -1.66
N VAL A 105 -2.13 10.69 -1.62
CA VAL A 105 -3.09 10.87 -0.53
C VAL A 105 -3.27 9.52 0.17
N THR A 106 -3.15 9.52 1.50
CA THR A 106 -3.32 8.31 2.30
C THR A 106 -4.62 8.36 3.08
N THR A 107 -5.28 7.22 3.16
CA THR A 107 -6.48 7.02 3.99
C THR A 107 -6.41 5.66 4.64
N SER A 108 -7.25 5.43 5.65
CA SER A 108 -7.36 4.13 6.30
C SER A 108 -8.80 3.66 6.28
N ARG A 109 -8.97 2.38 5.93
CA ARG A 109 -10.22 1.64 6.09
C ARG A 109 -10.19 0.76 7.33
N GLY A 110 -9.04 0.69 8.04
CA GLY A 110 -8.90 -0.18 9.18
C GLY A 110 -9.29 -1.61 8.84
N GLU A 111 -10.20 -2.19 9.64
CA GLU A 111 -10.71 -3.54 9.40
C GLU A 111 -12.03 -3.58 8.62
N ASP A 112 -12.51 -2.44 8.13
CA ASP A 112 -13.85 -2.36 7.50
C ASP A 112 -14.03 -3.32 6.32
N ASP A 113 -12.96 -3.57 5.56
CA ASP A 113 -12.99 -4.47 4.40
C ASP A 113 -12.34 -5.82 4.69
N ALA A 114 -12.06 -6.11 5.97
CA ALA A 114 -11.43 -7.37 6.35
C ALA A 114 -12.41 -8.53 6.20
N THR A 115 -11.95 -9.62 5.61
CA THR A 115 -12.75 -10.82 5.39
C THR A 115 -12.12 -12.06 6.00
N GLY A 116 -10.95 -11.92 6.61
CA GLY A 116 -10.18 -13.05 7.12
C GLY A 116 -10.72 -13.64 8.41
N THR A 117 -10.58 -14.95 8.54
CA THR A 117 -10.96 -15.69 9.74
C THR A 117 -9.78 -16.48 10.31
N GLU A 118 -8.66 -16.54 9.60
CA GLU A 118 -7.45 -17.25 10.02
C GLU A 118 -6.22 -16.56 9.41
N GLU A 119 -5.02 -16.97 9.81
CA GLU A 119 -3.77 -16.28 9.42
C GLU A 119 -3.61 -16.11 7.91
N THR A 120 -3.94 -17.11 7.10
CA THR A 120 -3.79 -17.00 5.64
C THR A 120 -4.64 -15.87 5.05
N SER A 121 -5.87 -15.73 5.51
CA SER A 121 -6.78 -14.68 5.06
C SER A 121 -6.51 -13.34 5.73
N TRP A 122 -6.07 -13.34 7.00
CA TRP A 122 -5.64 -12.12 7.68
C TRP A 122 -4.46 -11.46 6.98
N SER A 123 -3.56 -12.28 6.44
CA SER A 123 -2.43 -11.76 5.64
C SER A 123 -2.90 -10.92 4.46
N ARG A 124 -3.99 -11.30 3.82
CA ARG A 124 -4.58 -10.53 2.71
C ARG A 124 -5.25 -9.26 3.18
N ASP A 125 -5.78 -9.24 4.41
CA ASP A 125 -6.39 -8.06 4.99
C ASP A 125 -5.34 -6.99 5.32
N ARG A 126 -4.14 -7.40 5.69
CA ARG A 126 -3.03 -6.49 6.01
C ARG A 126 -2.39 -6.00 4.72
N ARG A 127 -2.96 -4.94 4.15
CA ARG A 127 -2.50 -4.46 2.84
C ARG A 127 -2.64 -2.96 2.69
N VAL A 128 -2.00 -2.43 1.66
CA VAL A 128 -2.22 -1.07 1.16
C VAL A 128 -2.63 -1.21 -0.30
N ASP A 129 -3.82 -0.74 -0.61
CA ASP A 129 -4.30 -0.67 -1.99
C ASP A 129 -3.82 0.64 -2.60
N ILE A 130 -3.14 0.55 -3.75
CA ILE A 130 -2.69 1.72 -4.51
C ILE A 130 -3.66 1.92 -5.65
N MET A 131 -4.35 3.06 -5.64
CA MET A 131 -5.45 3.36 -6.54
C MET A 131 -5.27 4.73 -7.16
N LEU A 132 -5.99 4.96 -8.26
CA LEU A 132 -6.05 6.30 -8.85
C LEU A 132 -6.92 7.20 -7.99
N GLY A 133 -6.40 8.36 -7.67
CA GLY A 133 -7.18 9.44 -7.10
C GLY A 133 -7.89 10.24 -8.20
N SER A 134 -8.48 11.31 -7.81
CA SER A 134 -9.17 12.21 -8.75
C SER A 134 -8.20 13.00 -9.62
#